data_1f5b308453d8048f7cef720c4be1a7e2
#
_entry.id   1f5b308453d8048f7cef720c4be1a7e2
#
_cell.length_a   1.000
_cell.length_b   1.000
_cell.length_c   1.000
_cell.angle_alpha   90.00
_cell.angle_beta   90.00
_cell.angle_gamma   90.00
#
_symmetry.space_group_name_H-M   'P 1'
#
loop_
_entity.id
_entity.type
_entity.pdbx_description
1 polymer ?
#
loop_
_entity_poly.entity_id
_entity_poly.type
_entity_poly.pdbx_seq_one_letter_code
_entity_poly.pdbx_strand_id
1 'polypeptide(L)'
;MVEAALAGMDNLKVERIELTLPQPNYTIDTVRALMDREPDCDFVLLMGADNLLGFAQWKQSEDILKCLPLLVYPRPHYPLPDDSPWHNHPRVTLVPGKAMERSSSNIREALKSGASIQGEVHDTVADMLHNKGHYTQE
;
A
#
# COMPACT_ATOMS: atom_id res chain seq x y z
N MET A 1 -12.45 -6.05 6.24
CA MET A 1 -11.19 -5.77 6.99
C MET A 1 -10.74 -4.33 6.83
N VAL A 2 -10.46 -3.83 5.62
CA VAL A 2 -9.98 -2.43 5.44
C VAL A 2 -10.94 -1.41 6.05
N GLU A 3 -12.24 -1.50 5.77
CA GLU A 3 -13.26 -0.61 6.38
C GLU A 3 -13.28 -0.68 7.91
N ALA A 4 -13.09 -1.88 8.46
CA ALA A 4 -13.03 -2.04 9.91
C ALA A 4 -11.76 -1.43 10.52
N ALA A 5 -10.63 -1.50 9.79
CA ALA A 5 -9.39 -0.87 10.23
C ALA A 5 -9.45 0.66 10.18
N LEU A 6 -10.27 1.23 9.29
CA LEU A 6 -10.41 2.68 9.10
C LEU A 6 -11.55 3.28 9.93
N ALA A 7 -12.30 2.47 10.67
CA ALA A 7 -13.41 2.95 11.50
C ALA A 7 -12.90 3.99 12.52
N GLY A 8 -13.47 5.20 12.49
CA GLY A 8 -13.05 6.31 13.34
C GLY A 8 -11.85 7.12 12.84
N MET A 9 -11.37 6.88 11.63
CA MET A 9 -10.33 7.65 10.98
C MET A 9 -10.93 8.57 9.90
N ASP A 10 -11.28 9.80 10.26
CA ASP A 10 -12.01 10.72 9.36
C ASP A 10 -11.24 11.13 8.10
N ASN A 11 -9.91 11.00 8.13
CA ASN A 11 -9.01 11.37 7.02
C ASN A 11 -8.75 10.25 6.02
N LEU A 12 -9.30 9.05 6.26
CA LEU A 12 -9.06 7.87 5.42
C LEU A 12 -10.36 7.33 4.86
N LYS A 13 -10.35 6.98 3.58
CA LYS A 13 -11.48 6.37 2.88
C LYS A 13 -11.04 5.09 2.17
N VAL A 14 -11.96 4.12 2.13
CA VAL A 14 -11.78 2.94 1.26
C VAL A 14 -12.22 3.31 -0.14
N GLU A 15 -11.28 3.30 -1.08
CA GLU A 15 -11.60 3.47 -2.49
C GLU A 15 -11.93 2.11 -3.12
N ARG A 16 -12.98 2.07 -3.92
CA ARG A 16 -13.48 0.85 -4.56
C ARG A 16 -13.49 0.92 -6.09
N ILE A 17 -12.90 1.96 -6.66
CA ILE A 17 -12.92 2.18 -8.11
C ILE A 17 -12.34 0.99 -8.88
N GLU A 18 -11.33 0.31 -8.33
CA GLU A 18 -10.72 -0.88 -8.94
C GLU A 18 -11.70 -2.03 -9.14
N LEU A 19 -12.79 -2.10 -8.34
CA LEU A 19 -13.83 -3.12 -8.53
C LEU A 19 -14.68 -2.88 -9.78
N THR A 20 -14.63 -1.68 -10.34
CA THR A 20 -15.37 -1.29 -11.54
C THR A 20 -14.50 -1.28 -12.80
N LEU A 21 -13.18 -1.39 -12.65
CA LEU A 21 -12.23 -1.40 -13.76
C LEU A 21 -12.10 -2.79 -14.38
N PRO A 22 -11.76 -2.87 -15.68
CA PRO A 22 -11.47 -4.15 -16.34
C PRO A 22 -10.31 -4.89 -15.68
N GLN A 23 -10.43 -6.22 -15.59
CA GLN A 23 -9.36 -7.08 -15.08
C GLN A 23 -8.39 -7.49 -16.19
N PRO A 24 -7.08 -7.63 -15.91
CA PRO A 24 -6.41 -7.34 -14.65
C PRO A 24 -6.26 -5.84 -14.38
N ASN A 25 -6.41 -5.42 -13.13
CA ASN A 25 -6.26 -4.01 -12.75
C ASN A 25 -4.78 -3.62 -12.70
N TYR A 26 -4.46 -2.48 -13.28
CA TYR A 26 -3.14 -1.88 -13.19
C TYR A 26 -3.24 -0.50 -12.54
N THR A 27 -2.23 -0.12 -11.79
CA THR A 27 -2.19 1.16 -11.07
C THR A 27 -2.42 2.36 -11.97
N ILE A 28 -1.90 2.35 -13.20
CA ILE A 28 -2.14 3.45 -14.15
C ILE A 28 -3.63 3.62 -14.50
N ASP A 29 -4.36 2.53 -14.62
CA ASP A 29 -5.79 2.57 -14.96
C ASP A 29 -6.60 3.13 -13.78
N THR A 30 -6.24 2.74 -12.55
CA THR A 30 -6.79 3.30 -11.30
C THR A 30 -6.51 4.79 -11.17
N VAL A 31 -5.25 5.21 -11.40
CA VAL A 31 -4.84 6.62 -11.33
C VAL A 31 -5.63 7.48 -12.30
N ARG A 32 -5.74 7.06 -13.56
CA ARG A 32 -6.51 7.80 -14.57
C ARG A 32 -7.98 7.92 -14.19
N ALA A 33 -8.60 6.81 -13.78
CA ALA A 33 -10.01 6.82 -13.39
C ALA A 33 -10.29 7.70 -12.17
N LEU A 34 -9.37 7.77 -11.19
CA LEU A 34 -9.47 8.68 -10.05
C LEU A 34 -9.34 10.15 -10.46
N MET A 35 -8.35 10.46 -11.30
CA MET A 35 -8.14 11.83 -11.81
C MET A 35 -9.32 12.31 -12.66
N ASP A 36 -9.89 11.44 -13.49
CA ASP A 36 -11.08 11.76 -14.31
C ASP A 36 -12.32 12.00 -13.43
N ARG A 37 -12.46 11.25 -12.33
CA ARG A 37 -13.58 11.40 -11.40
C ARG A 37 -13.45 12.62 -10.50
N GLU A 38 -12.26 12.97 -10.12
CA GLU A 38 -11.97 14.05 -9.16
C GLU A 38 -10.88 14.99 -9.72
N PRO A 39 -11.21 15.77 -10.77
CA PRO A 39 -10.24 16.58 -11.52
C PRO A 39 -9.65 17.74 -10.71
N ASP A 40 -10.31 18.15 -9.63
CA ASP A 40 -9.85 19.22 -8.74
C ASP A 40 -8.94 18.73 -7.60
N CYS A 41 -8.63 17.41 -7.58
CA CYS A 41 -7.78 16.82 -6.55
C CYS A 41 -6.35 16.65 -7.02
N ASP A 42 -5.40 17.04 -6.18
CA ASP A 42 -3.98 16.71 -6.35
C ASP A 42 -3.70 15.33 -5.74
N PHE A 43 -3.40 14.36 -6.59
CA PHE A 43 -3.12 13.00 -6.15
C PHE A 43 -1.63 12.77 -5.92
N VAL A 44 -1.32 11.94 -4.93
CA VAL A 44 0.03 11.42 -4.64
C VAL A 44 -0.08 9.91 -4.45
N LEU A 45 0.82 9.14 -5.05
CA LEU A 45 0.87 7.69 -4.83
C LEU A 45 1.85 7.38 -3.67
N LEU A 46 1.31 6.89 -2.57
CA LEU A 46 2.09 6.41 -1.43
C LEU A 46 2.43 4.94 -1.62
N MET A 47 3.72 4.59 -1.53
CA MET A 47 4.17 3.20 -1.63
C MET A 47 5.37 2.90 -0.71
N GLY A 48 5.65 1.63 -0.47
CA GLY A 48 6.87 1.20 0.22
C GLY A 48 8.07 1.12 -0.73
N ALA A 49 9.28 1.21 -0.17
CA ALA A 49 10.52 1.07 -0.92
C ALA A 49 10.65 -0.29 -1.63
N ASP A 50 10.05 -1.34 -1.08
CA ASP A 50 9.93 -2.66 -1.70
C ASP A 50 9.23 -2.61 -3.08
N ASN A 51 8.18 -1.80 -3.20
CA ASN A 51 7.48 -1.59 -4.47
C ASN A 51 8.27 -0.70 -5.43
N LEU A 52 8.98 0.32 -4.92
CA LEU A 52 9.78 1.22 -5.76
C LEU A 52 10.91 0.48 -6.49
N LEU A 53 11.54 -0.52 -5.86
CA LEU A 53 12.58 -1.34 -6.50
C LEU A 53 12.09 -2.03 -7.79
N GLY A 54 10.83 -2.42 -7.84
CA GLY A 54 10.19 -3.03 -9.02
C GLY A 54 9.37 -2.06 -9.88
N PHE A 55 9.32 -0.77 -9.53
CA PHE A 55 8.40 0.17 -10.13
C PHE A 55 8.60 0.37 -11.63
N ALA A 56 9.85 0.34 -12.12
CA ALA A 56 10.16 0.44 -13.55
C ALA A 56 9.51 -0.67 -14.40
N GLN A 57 9.14 -1.81 -13.80
CA GLN A 57 8.47 -2.93 -14.46
C GLN A 57 6.95 -2.83 -14.44
N TRP A 58 6.39 -1.82 -13.74
CA TRP A 58 4.95 -1.63 -13.72
C TRP A 58 4.44 -1.16 -15.08
N LYS A 59 3.22 -1.56 -15.42
CA LYS A 59 2.57 -1.11 -16.66
C LYS A 59 2.55 0.42 -16.71
N GLN A 60 3.18 0.97 -17.73
CA GLN A 60 3.23 2.43 -17.97
C GLN A 60 3.75 3.23 -16.75
N SER A 61 4.80 2.75 -16.07
CA SER A 61 5.36 3.40 -14.89
C SER A 61 5.75 4.87 -15.13
N GLU A 62 6.30 5.20 -16.31
CA GLU A 62 6.61 6.59 -16.68
C GLU A 62 5.35 7.46 -16.79
N ASP A 63 4.24 6.90 -17.27
CA ASP A 63 2.98 7.64 -17.34
C ASP A 63 2.39 7.87 -15.95
N ILE A 64 2.55 6.93 -15.02
CA ILE A 64 2.21 7.16 -13.61
C ILE A 64 2.98 8.37 -13.06
N LEU A 65 4.30 8.43 -13.31
CA LEU A 65 5.12 9.57 -12.87
C LEU A 65 4.74 10.91 -13.53
N LYS A 66 4.22 10.88 -14.75
CA LYS A 66 3.67 12.10 -15.39
C LYS A 66 2.38 12.55 -14.73
N CYS A 67 1.52 11.61 -14.36
CA CYS A 67 0.23 11.89 -13.73
C CYS A 67 0.41 12.46 -12.31
N LEU A 68 1.20 11.80 -11.45
CA LEU A 68 1.29 12.14 -10.03
C LEU A 68 2.69 11.86 -9.45
N PRO A 69 3.09 12.54 -8.36
CA PRO A 69 4.31 12.22 -7.65
C PRO A 69 4.18 10.96 -6.79
N LEU A 70 5.31 10.33 -6.51
CA LEU A 70 5.43 9.22 -5.58
C LEU A 70 5.93 9.71 -4.22
N LEU A 71 5.30 9.22 -3.16
CA LEU A 71 5.77 9.36 -1.79
C LEU A 71 6.15 7.97 -1.29
N VAL A 72 7.43 7.76 -0.98
CA VAL A 72 7.97 6.44 -0.69
C VAL A 72 8.45 6.36 0.74
N TYR A 73 7.88 5.46 1.52
CA TYR A 73 8.33 5.21 2.89
C TYR A 73 9.33 4.04 2.97
N PRO A 74 10.27 4.10 3.90
CA PRO A 74 11.28 3.06 4.05
C PRO A 74 10.67 1.73 4.50
N ARG A 75 11.25 0.64 4.00
CA ARG A 75 10.88 -0.73 4.39
C ARG A 75 12.11 -1.46 4.92
N PRO A 76 11.98 -2.25 6.02
CA PRO A 76 13.05 -3.13 6.46
C PRO A 76 13.43 -4.09 5.33
N HIS A 77 14.70 -4.41 5.22
CA HIS A 77 15.22 -5.36 4.23
C HIS A 77 15.11 -4.94 2.76
N TYR A 78 14.62 -3.72 2.49
CA TYR A 78 14.51 -3.17 1.14
C TYR A 78 15.16 -1.77 1.06
N PRO A 79 16.45 -1.64 1.44
CA PRO A 79 17.15 -0.36 1.26
C PRO A 79 17.27 -0.06 -0.23
N LEU A 80 17.08 1.20 -0.60
CA LEU A 80 17.40 1.62 -1.96
C LEU A 80 18.92 1.62 -2.12
N PRO A 81 19.47 1.06 -3.21
CA PRO A 81 20.88 1.16 -3.53
C PRO A 81 21.34 2.63 -3.57
N ASP A 82 22.56 2.92 -3.13
CA ASP A 82 23.08 4.30 -3.10
C ASP A 82 23.11 4.96 -4.47
N ASP A 83 23.30 4.18 -5.54
CA ASP A 83 23.26 4.60 -6.94
C ASP A 83 21.86 4.60 -7.56
N SER A 84 20.82 4.36 -6.78
CA SER A 84 19.45 4.31 -7.29
C SER A 84 19.04 5.65 -7.92
N PRO A 85 18.52 5.64 -9.16
CA PRO A 85 18.06 6.85 -9.83
C PRO A 85 16.91 7.55 -9.06
N TRP A 86 16.26 6.83 -8.17
CA TRP A 86 15.12 7.33 -7.40
C TRP A 86 15.52 8.35 -6.32
N HIS A 87 16.79 8.37 -5.86
CA HIS A 87 17.25 9.34 -4.85
C HIS A 87 17.12 10.80 -5.30
N ASN A 88 17.28 11.05 -6.60
CA ASN A 88 17.26 12.40 -7.16
C ASN A 88 16.14 12.59 -8.19
N HIS A 89 15.19 11.68 -8.26
CA HIS A 89 14.10 11.79 -9.23
C HIS A 89 13.10 12.88 -8.81
N PRO A 90 12.80 13.89 -9.68
CA PRO A 90 12.01 15.07 -9.28
C PRO A 90 10.55 14.77 -8.88
N ARG A 91 10.04 13.60 -9.25
CA ARG A 91 8.68 13.15 -8.92
C ARG A 91 8.63 12.10 -7.83
N VAL A 92 9.77 11.81 -7.17
CA VAL A 92 9.86 10.81 -6.10
C VAL A 92 10.37 11.48 -4.83
N THR A 93 9.61 11.38 -3.77
CA THR A 93 10.00 11.87 -2.43
C THR A 93 10.18 10.67 -1.51
N LEU A 94 11.40 10.47 -1.04
CA LEU A 94 11.71 9.47 -0.02
C LEU A 94 11.39 10.05 1.35
N VAL A 95 10.42 9.46 2.04
CA VAL A 95 10.00 9.94 3.37
C VAL A 95 11.07 9.56 4.40
N PRO A 96 11.62 10.52 5.15
CA PRO A 96 12.50 10.20 6.26
C PRO A 96 11.70 9.49 7.36
N GLY A 97 12.21 8.41 7.89
CA GLY A 97 11.55 7.72 8.98
C GLY A 97 12.15 6.38 9.32
N LYS A 98 11.70 5.84 10.44
CA LYS A 98 12.10 4.50 10.86
C LYS A 98 11.26 3.47 10.11
N ALA A 99 11.92 2.53 9.45
CA ALA A 99 11.24 1.41 8.80
C ALA A 99 10.45 0.59 9.84
N MET A 100 9.19 0.26 9.50
CA MET A 100 8.35 -0.58 10.36
C MET A 100 8.41 -2.03 9.90
N GLU A 101 8.67 -2.94 10.84
CA GLU A 101 8.81 -4.38 10.56
C GLU A 101 7.46 -5.12 10.38
N ARG A 102 6.34 -4.41 10.38
CA ARG A 102 5.03 -5.02 10.21
C ARG A 102 4.79 -5.44 8.77
N SER A 103 4.46 -6.71 8.57
CA SER A 103 4.07 -7.24 7.27
C SER A 103 2.83 -8.15 7.39
N SER A 104 2.01 -8.15 6.33
CA SER A 104 0.86 -9.04 6.26
C SER A 104 1.26 -10.52 6.29
N SER A 105 2.46 -10.85 5.82
CA SER A 105 2.99 -12.22 5.88
C SER A 105 3.26 -12.67 7.28
N ASN A 106 3.92 -11.83 8.11
CA ASN A 106 4.18 -12.13 9.51
C ASN A 106 2.88 -12.31 10.31
N ILE A 107 1.87 -11.46 10.04
CA ILE A 107 0.55 -11.55 10.68
C ILE A 107 -0.14 -12.87 10.32
N ARG A 108 -0.11 -13.27 9.02
CA ARG A 108 -0.70 -14.55 8.60
C ARG A 108 0.01 -15.75 9.20
N GLU A 109 1.32 -15.69 9.33
CA GLU A 109 2.11 -16.75 9.96
C GLU A 109 1.83 -16.84 11.46
N ALA A 110 1.73 -15.71 12.17
CA ALA A 110 1.32 -15.65 13.56
C ALA A 110 -0.07 -16.27 13.76
N LEU A 111 -1.04 -15.96 12.91
CA LEU A 111 -2.38 -16.56 12.96
C LEU A 111 -2.34 -18.08 12.75
N LYS A 112 -1.56 -18.56 11.77
CA LYS A 112 -1.41 -20.00 11.51
C LYS A 112 -0.78 -20.76 12.71
N SER A 113 0.18 -20.14 13.38
CA SER A 113 0.84 -20.70 14.55
C SER A 113 0.05 -20.53 15.85
N GLY A 114 -1.10 -19.85 15.83
CA GLY A 114 -1.88 -19.53 17.03
C GLY A 114 -1.25 -18.46 17.93
N ALA A 115 -0.26 -17.72 17.42
CA ALA A 115 0.36 -16.61 18.13
C ALA A 115 -0.55 -15.37 18.16
N SER A 116 -0.40 -14.54 19.19
CA SER A 116 -1.18 -13.31 19.32
C SER A 116 -0.77 -12.29 18.26
N ILE A 117 -1.77 -11.65 17.65
CA ILE A 117 -1.62 -10.53 16.70
C ILE A 117 -2.06 -9.21 17.32
N GLN A 118 -2.28 -9.16 18.63
CA GLN A 118 -2.74 -7.98 19.33
C GLN A 118 -1.68 -6.87 19.29
N GLY A 119 -2.08 -5.66 18.90
CA GLY A 119 -1.16 -4.55 18.69
C GLY A 119 -0.43 -4.56 17.34
N GLU A 120 -0.50 -5.66 16.57
CA GLU A 120 0.04 -5.74 15.21
C GLU A 120 -0.95 -5.23 14.16
N VAL A 121 -2.24 -5.33 14.43
CA VAL A 121 -3.34 -4.81 13.61
C VAL A 121 -4.32 -4.03 14.48
N HIS A 122 -5.22 -3.29 13.85
CA HIS A 122 -6.30 -2.62 14.58
C HIS A 122 -7.18 -3.65 15.30
N ASP A 123 -7.64 -3.36 16.53
CA ASP A 123 -8.37 -4.31 17.38
C ASP A 123 -9.60 -4.92 16.69
N THR A 124 -10.38 -4.11 15.98
CA THR A 124 -11.54 -4.62 15.19
C THR A 124 -11.14 -5.61 14.10
N VAL A 125 -9.94 -5.46 13.53
CA VAL A 125 -9.40 -6.41 12.53
C VAL A 125 -8.92 -7.68 13.24
N ALA A 126 -8.28 -7.56 14.39
CA ALA A 126 -7.88 -8.73 15.21
C ALA A 126 -9.10 -9.58 15.57
N ASP A 127 -10.17 -8.95 16.04
CA ASP A 127 -11.44 -9.62 16.38
C ASP A 127 -12.05 -10.32 15.15
N MET A 128 -12.06 -9.67 13.99
CA MET A 128 -12.56 -10.27 12.74
C MET A 128 -11.75 -11.49 12.32
N LEU A 129 -10.44 -11.45 12.47
CA LEU A 129 -9.54 -12.53 12.09
C LEU A 129 -9.71 -13.74 13.01
N HIS A 130 -9.86 -13.52 14.32
CA HIS A 130 -10.10 -14.58 15.30
C HIS A 130 -11.50 -15.20 15.14
N ASN A 131 -12.55 -14.37 15.04
CA ASN A 131 -13.94 -14.84 15.02
C ASN A 131 -14.32 -15.55 13.72
N LYS A 132 -13.71 -15.24 12.58
CA LYS A 132 -14.05 -15.81 11.27
C LYS A 132 -13.10 -16.92 10.82
N GLY A 133 -12.08 -17.25 11.61
CA GLY A 133 -11.11 -18.29 11.27
C GLY A 133 -10.37 -18.01 9.94
N HIS A 134 -10.25 -16.75 9.55
CA HIS A 134 -9.50 -16.39 8.35
C HIS A 134 -8.03 -16.73 8.54
N TYR A 135 -7.45 -17.46 7.60
CA TYR A 135 -6.04 -17.91 7.60
C TYR A 135 -5.66 -18.96 8.65
N THR A 136 -6.63 -19.53 9.41
CA THR A 136 -6.37 -20.56 10.42
C THR A 136 -6.62 -21.98 9.90
N GLN A 137 -7.01 -22.15 8.62
CA GLN A 137 -7.21 -23.46 7.99
C GLN A 137 -6.13 -23.75 6.96
N GLU A 138 -5.40 -24.73 7.18
CA GLU A 138 -5.29 -25.97 6.48
C GLU A 138 -5.49 -27.06 7.33
#